data_59a29f34476fcf6094d7e1d204010d96
#
_entry.id   59a29f34476fcf6094d7e1d204010d96
#
_cell.length_a   1.000
_cell.length_b   1.000
_cell.length_c   1.000
_cell.angle_alpha   90.00
_cell.angle_beta   90.00
_cell.angle_gamma   90.00
#
_symmetry.space_group_name_H-M   'P 1'
#
loop_
_entity.id
_entity.type
_entity.pdbx_description
1 polymer ?
#
loop_
_entity_poly.entity_id
_entity_poly.type
_entity_poly.pdbx_seq_one_letter_code
_entity_poly.pdbx_strand_id
1 'polypeptide(L)'
;MSTSYDLAELNKETTIGGMGSTVERDVPAIDLSDFDTRKHEIADALWEASTGIGFFQVYNHGIPEEDIDAAFDTAWEFFELPTEVKAQYPMPKGTNAGWEFKAQVRPSTGTPDNKESYQVTRPLMEGKWPTEDELPRFKERALKFERQNWELGMRILSCFALKMGFPEDFFTHAHDPESDQYQSTLRLIHYMSMEDAKPEDFKAWRAGAHSDFDCLTILHQKEGEGGLQVCPGKDAGSNAWTDVPPRRGYITCNIGDMLMRWSDDQLQSTLHRVRMPHEGEYKGRRLSLPFFCQANRDAVMQGPLGKYEPITAGDYLTMRINANFAASKAAKK
;
A
#
# COMPACT_ATOMS: atom_id res chain seq x y z
N MET A 1 -16.56 24.77 11.56
CA MET A 1 -16.93 24.81 10.14
C MET A 1 -16.49 23.45 9.57
N SER A 2 -17.41 22.67 9.01
CA SER A 2 -17.07 21.40 8.35
C SER A 2 -16.36 21.77 7.03
N THR A 3 -15.05 21.54 6.93
CA THR A 3 -14.34 21.59 5.67
C THR A 3 -14.86 20.44 4.81
N SER A 4 -15.71 20.73 3.86
CA SER A 4 -16.09 19.79 2.79
C SER A 4 -14.89 19.66 1.86
N TYR A 5 -14.24 18.49 1.92
CA TYR A 5 -13.17 18.17 0.96
C TYR A 5 -13.83 17.60 -0.29
N ASP A 6 -13.76 18.34 -1.39
CA ASP A 6 -14.12 17.81 -2.72
C ASP A 6 -12.90 17.07 -3.27
N LEU A 7 -12.79 15.79 -2.94
CA LEU A 7 -11.73 14.92 -3.40
C LEU A 7 -12.34 13.91 -4.37
N ALA A 8 -12.02 14.05 -5.65
CA ALA A 8 -12.54 13.19 -6.72
C ALA A 8 -12.27 11.70 -6.45
N GLU A 9 -11.18 11.38 -5.73
CA GLU A 9 -10.79 10.03 -5.33
C GLU A 9 -11.80 9.41 -4.36
N LEU A 10 -12.32 10.17 -3.39
CA LEU A 10 -13.34 9.70 -2.45
C LEU A 10 -14.67 9.41 -3.13
N ASN A 11 -15.02 10.20 -4.13
CA ASN A 11 -16.24 9.97 -4.90
C ASN A 11 -16.16 8.62 -5.63
N LYS A 12 -14.97 8.23 -6.12
CA LYS A 12 -14.76 6.91 -6.75
C LYS A 12 -14.92 5.78 -5.73
N GLU A 13 -14.34 5.88 -4.53
CA GLU A 13 -14.45 4.86 -3.49
C GLU A 13 -15.89 4.63 -3.01
N THR A 14 -16.72 5.69 -2.96
CA THR A 14 -18.12 5.60 -2.51
C THR A 14 -19.08 5.09 -3.58
N THR A 15 -18.73 5.25 -4.86
CA THR A 15 -19.58 4.84 -5.99
C THR A 15 -19.34 3.38 -6.42
N ILE A 16 -18.18 2.80 -6.09
CA ILE A 16 -17.81 1.44 -6.45
C ILE A 16 -18.17 0.50 -5.29
N GLY A 17 -19.37 -0.05 -5.35
CA GLY A 17 -19.85 -1.06 -4.39
C GLY A 17 -20.12 -2.41 -5.06
N GLY A 18 -20.23 -3.48 -4.22
CA GLY A 18 -20.59 -4.83 -4.68
C GLY A 18 -19.48 -5.56 -5.43
N MET A 19 -19.82 -6.71 -6.01
CA MET A 19 -18.84 -7.63 -6.62
C MET A 19 -18.25 -7.10 -7.95
N GLY A 20 -19.04 -6.33 -8.72
CA GLY A 20 -18.63 -5.90 -10.05
C GLY A 20 -18.46 -7.06 -11.03
N SER A 21 -17.82 -6.78 -12.17
CA SER A 21 -17.43 -7.80 -13.15
C SER A 21 -15.91 -8.03 -13.13
N THR A 22 -15.47 -9.22 -13.50
CA THR A 22 -14.04 -9.51 -13.72
C THR A 22 -13.74 -9.36 -15.21
N VAL A 23 -12.68 -8.59 -15.50
CA VAL A 23 -12.20 -8.35 -16.86
C VAL A 23 -10.69 -8.61 -16.89
N GLU A 24 -10.24 -9.33 -17.89
CA GLU A 24 -8.82 -9.54 -18.11
C GLU A 24 -8.18 -8.28 -18.70
N ARG A 25 -7.12 -7.80 -18.03
CA ARG A 25 -6.25 -6.72 -18.49
C ARG A 25 -4.81 -7.14 -18.24
N ASP A 26 -3.93 -6.68 -19.09
CA ASP A 26 -2.50 -6.84 -18.86
C ASP A 26 -2.04 -5.92 -17.73
N VAL A 27 -1.36 -6.50 -16.72
CA VAL A 27 -0.63 -5.77 -15.69
C VAL A 27 0.84 -5.85 -16.05
N PRO A 28 1.47 -4.77 -16.49
CA PRO A 28 2.83 -4.80 -17.01
C PRO A 28 3.83 -5.36 -15.99
N ALA A 29 4.75 -6.21 -16.48
CA ALA A 29 5.88 -6.71 -15.72
C ALA A 29 7.17 -6.08 -16.23
N ILE A 30 7.92 -5.39 -15.36
CA ILE A 30 9.06 -4.55 -15.70
C ILE A 30 10.33 -5.16 -15.11
N ASP A 31 11.32 -5.40 -15.97
CA ASP A 31 12.64 -5.91 -15.62
C ASP A 31 13.52 -4.78 -15.09
N LEU A 32 13.96 -4.89 -13.83
CA LEU A 32 14.88 -3.93 -13.22
C LEU A 32 16.35 -4.34 -13.28
N SER A 33 16.70 -5.39 -14.06
CA SER A 33 18.11 -5.74 -14.27
C SER A 33 18.87 -4.60 -14.95
N ASP A 34 20.18 -4.53 -14.67
CA ASP A 34 21.06 -3.51 -15.23
C ASP A 34 20.52 -2.07 -15.10
N PHE A 35 19.88 -1.79 -13.97
CA PHE A 35 19.10 -0.56 -13.70
C PHE A 35 19.84 0.70 -14.11
N ASP A 36 21.12 0.85 -13.72
CA ASP A 36 21.86 2.08 -13.94
C ASP A 36 22.11 2.36 -15.43
N THR A 37 22.31 1.29 -16.23
CA THR A 37 22.54 1.43 -17.68
C THR A 37 21.25 1.51 -18.48
N ARG A 38 20.15 0.92 -17.99
CA ARG A 38 18.83 0.90 -18.64
C ARG A 38 17.83 1.88 -18.03
N LYS A 39 18.29 2.79 -17.18
CA LYS A 39 17.40 3.64 -16.38
C LYS A 39 16.34 4.37 -17.21
N HIS A 40 16.72 4.94 -18.35
CA HIS A 40 15.76 5.66 -19.21
C HIS A 40 14.71 4.73 -19.82
N GLU A 41 15.11 3.54 -20.28
CA GLU A 41 14.20 2.51 -20.79
C GLU A 41 13.22 2.06 -19.70
N ILE A 42 13.74 1.78 -18.49
CA ILE A 42 12.94 1.40 -17.32
C ILE A 42 11.99 2.52 -16.93
N ALA A 43 12.46 3.79 -16.95
CA ALA A 43 11.63 4.94 -16.65
C ALA A 43 10.47 5.10 -17.65
N ASP A 44 10.70 4.85 -18.94
CA ASP A 44 9.66 4.88 -19.97
C ASP A 44 8.62 3.78 -19.71
N ALA A 45 9.03 2.56 -19.41
CA ALA A 45 8.12 1.44 -19.10
C ALA A 45 7.30 1.70 -17.82
N LEU A 46 7.94 2.20 -16.75
CA LEU A 46 7.27 2.57 -15.50
C LEU A 46 6.25 3.69 -15.71
N TRP A 47 6.62 4.69 -16.52
CA TRP A 47 5.72 5.80 -16.84
C TRP A 47 4.51 5.35 -17.64
N GLU A 48 4.69 4.54 -18.68
CA GLU A 48 3.60 3.98 -19.49
C GLU A 48 2.63 3.16 -18.63
N ALA A 49 3.14 2.26 -17.81
CA ALA A 49 2.33 1.45 -16.89
C ALA A 49 1.52 2.33 -15.92
N SER A 50 2.13 3.39 -15.41
CA SER A 50 1.55 4.24 -14.36
C SER A 50 0.58 5.29 -14.90
N THR A 51 0.74 5.75 -16.14
CA THR A 51 -0.24 6.59 -16.84
C THR A 51 -1.42 5.77 -17.38
N GLY A 52 -1.23 4.47 -17.55
CA GLY A 52 -2.23 3.50 -18.01
C GLY A 52 -3.09 2.95 -16.89
N ILE A 53 -2.67 1.80 -16.33
CA ILE A 53 -3.41 1.07 -15.29
C ILE A 53 -3.07 1.55 -13.87
N GLY A 54 -1.93 2.21 -13.67
CA GLY A 54 -1.46 2.64 -12.33
C GLY A 54 -0.92 1.51 -11.44
N PHE A 55 -0.86 0.28 -11.98
CA PHE A 55 -0.31 -0.92 -11.36
C PHE A 55 0.69 -1.58 -12.30
N PHE A 56 1.74 -2.16 -11.72
CA PHE A 56 2.75 -2.94 -12.45
C PHE A 56 3.41 -3.95 -11.50
N GLN A 57 4.07 -4.93 -12.06
CA GLN A 57 4.94 -5.85 -11.31
C GLN A 57 6.39 -5.60 -11.70
N VAL A 58 7.32 -5.69 -10.76
CA VAL A 58 8.76 -5.60 -11.02
C VAL A 58 9.43 -6.92 -10.68
N TYR A 59 10.44 -7.29 -11.47
CA TYR A 59 11.29 -8.45 -11.22
C TYR A 59 12.77 -8.09 -11.43
N ASN A 60 13.70 -8.93 -11.01
CA ASN A 60 15.13 -8.59 -10.90
C ASN A 60 15.34 -7.31 -10.05
N HIS A 61 14.52 -7.16 -9.01
CA HIS A 61 14.41 -5.95 -8.19
C HIS A 61 15.55 -5.75 -7.20
N GLY A 62 16.40 -6.77 -6.98
CA GLY A 62 17.58 -6.69 -6.14
C GLY A 62 17.39 -7.02 -4.66
N ILE A 63 16.16 -7.20 -4.18
CA ILE A 63 15.91 -7.76 -2.83
C ILE A 63 16.04 -9.27 -2.94
N PRO A 64 16.94 -9.92 -2.16
CA PRO A 64 17.09 -11.37 -2.18
C PRO A 64 15.80 -12.10 -1.78
N GLU A 65 15.46 -13.19 -2.47
CA GLU A 65 14.26 -13.98 -2.17
C GLU A 65 14.28 -14.53 -0.73
N GLU A 66 15.46 -14.92 -0.23
CA GLU A 66 15.64 -15.36 1.16
C GLU A 66 15.31 -14.26 2.19
N ASP A 67 15.52 -12.99 1.85
CA ASP A 67 15.15 -11.88 2.72
C ASP A 67 13.64 -11.63 2.70
N ILE A 68 13.00 -11.82 1.55
CA ILE A 68 11.53 -11.75 1.42
C ILE A 68 10.89 -12.90 2.23
N ASP A 69 11.39 -14.13 2.05
CA ASP A 69 10.91 -15.28 2.81
C ASP A 69 11.09 -15.07 4.34
N ALA A 70 12.26 -14.58 4.77
CA ALA A 70 12.52 -14.24 6.17
C ALA A 70 11.61 -13.12 6.71
N ALA A 71 11.22 -12.17 5.89
CA ALA A 71 10.26 -11.12 6.28
C ALA A 71 8.85 -11.69 6.48
N PHE A 72 8.41 -12.62 5.64
CA PHE A 72 7.16 -13.36 5.85
C PHE A 72 7.19 -14.21 7.12
N ASP A 73 8.30 -14.90 7.40
CA ASP A 73 8.46 -15.68 8.63
C ASP A 73 8.43 -14.77 9.86
N THR A 74 9.10 -13.61 9.79
CA THR A 74 9.08 -12.58 10.85
C THR A 74 7.66 -12.08 11.12
N ALA A 75 6.87 -11.83 10.06
CA ALA A 75 5.48 -11.44 10.21
C ALA A 75 4.64 -12.56 10.82
N TRP A 76 4.88 -13.80 10.38
CA TRP A 76 4.18 -14.96 10.92
C TRP A 76 4.43 -15.15 12.40
N GLU A 77 5.70 -15.13 12.83
CA GLU A 77 6.09 -15.23 14.24
C GLU A 77 5.38 -14.16 15.10
N PHE A 78 5.28 -12.92 14.62
CA PHE A 78 4.55 -11.86 15.34
C PHE A 78 3.06 -12.18 15.48
N PHE A 79 2.39 -12.62 14.41
CA PHE A 79 0.96 -12.89 14.48
C PHE A 79 0.60 -14.18 15.25
N GLU A 80 1.54 -15.09 15.45
CA GLU A 80 1.40 -16.26 16.34
C GLU A 80 1.49 -15.91 17.83
N LEU A 81 2.02 -14.74 18.19
CA LEU A 81 2.02 -14.30 19.59
C LEU A 81 0.59 -14.27 20.14
N PRO A 82 0.41 -14.59 21.45
CA PRO A 82 -0.88 -14.43 22.13
C PRO A 82 -1.44 -13.02 21.94
N THR A 83 -2.77 -12.90 21.82
CA THR A 83 -3.45 -11.62 21.65
C THR A 83 -3.09 -10.62 22.75
N GLU A 84 -2.92 -11.10 23.97
CA GLU A 84 -2.56 -10.31 25.15
C GLU A 84 -1.16 -9.70 25.02
N VAL A 85 -0.24 -10.39 24.36
CA VAL A 85 1.11 -9.89 24.05
C VAL A 85 1.04 -8.84 22.95
N LYS A 86 0.38 -9.14 21.83
CA LYS A 86 0.21 -8.17 20.72
C LYS A 86 -0.49 -6.90 21.18
N ALA A 87 -1.45 -7.00 22.09
CA ALA A 87 -2.19 -5.86 22.65
C ALA A 87 -1.34 -4.91 23.52
N GLN A 88 -0.13 -5.29 23.88
CA GLN A 88 0.82 -4.40 24.58
C GLN A 88 1.47 -3.38 23.64
N TYR A 89 1.38 -3.60 22.33
CA TYR A 89 1.93 -2.76 21.26
C TYR A 89 0.85 -2.11 20.41
N PRO A 90 -0.18 -1.46 21.00
CA PRO A 90 -1.31 -0.98 20.24
C PRO A 90 -0.91 0.15 19.29
N MET A 91 -1.60 0.23 18.16
CA MET A 91 -1.50 1.38 17.26
C MET A 91 -2.37 2.53 17.80
N PRO A 92 -1.80 3.66 18.24
CA PRO A 92 -2.58 4.82 18.63
C PRO A 92 -3.37 5.38 17.45
N LYS A 93 -4.58 5.87 17.74
CA LYS A 93 -5.43 6.47 16.72
C LYS A 93 -4.74 7.64 16.00
N GLY A 94 -4.75 7.61 14.69
CA GLY A 94 -4.12 8.63 13.84
C GLY A 94 -2.62 8.45 13.65
N THR A 95 -2.08 7.28 14.02
CA THR A 95 -0.69 6.90 13.75
C THR A 95 -0.62 5.67 12.85
N ASN A 96 0.56 5.38 12.31
CA ASN A 96 0.87 4.18 11.54
C ASN A 96 2.02 3.40 12.22
N ALA A 97 1.89 3.12 13.52
CA ALA A 97 2.91 2.40 14.28
C ALA A 97 2.27 1.55 15.38
N GLY A 98 2.54 0.25 15.39
CA GLY A 98 1.99 -0.72 16.33
C GLY A 98 0.93 -1.64 15.73
N TRP A 99 0.26 -2.41 16.58
CA TRP A 99 -0.70 -3.44 16.22
C TRP A 99 -2.15 -2.95 16.26
N GLU A 100 -2.93 -3.38 15.26
CA GLU A 100 -4.38 -3.18 15.19
C GLU A 100 -5.09 -4.48 14.80
N PHE A 101 -6.32 -4.67 15.27
CA PHE A 101 -7.15 -5.83 14.97
C PHE A 101 -8.53 -5.37 14.50
N LYS A 102 -8.93 -5.74 13.28
CA LYS A 102 -10.23 -5.40 12.67
C LYS A 102 -10.64 -3.92 12.81
N ALA A 103 -9.66 -3.02 12.78
CA ALA A 103 -9.89 -1.60 13.06
C ALA A 103 -10.27 -0.79 11.81
N GLN A 104 -9.89 -1.24 10.61
CA GLN A 104 -10.09 -0.49 9.38
C GLN A 104 -11.49 -0.75 8.81
N VAL A 105 -12.30 0.30 8.76
CA VAL A 105 -13.64 0.28 8.14
C VAL A 105 -13.57 1.06 6.83
N ARG A 106 -13.90 0.43 5.72
CA ARG A 106 -13.87 1.06 4.40
C ARG A 106 -15.19 1.78 4.11
N PRO A 107 -15.16 2.99 3.49
CA PRO A 107 -16.38 3.69 3.08
C PRO A 107 -17.27 2.85 2.14
N SER A 108 -16.65 2.06 1.25
CA SER A 108 -17.32 1.23 0.26
C SER A 108 -18.10 0.04 0.84
N THR A 109 -17.76 -0.42 2.06
CA THR A 109 -18.36 -1.62 2.65
C THR A 109 -19.12 -1.36 3.95
N GLY A 110 -18.75 -0.30 4.68
CA GLY A 110 -19.28 -0.01 6.02
C GLY A 110 -18.92 -1.04 7.09
N THR A 111 -18.16 -2.09 6.75
CA THR A 111 -17.73 -3.17 7.63
C THR A 111 -16.23 -3.16 7.87
N PRO A 112 -15.75 -3.65 9.03
CA PRO A 112 -14.32 -3.83 9.26
C PRO A 112 -13.72 -4.87 8.29
N ASP A 113 -12.50 -4.61 7.81
CA ASP A 113 -11.71 -5.60 7.09
C ASP A 113 -11.39 -6.80 8.02
N ASN A 114 -11.42 -8.04 7.48
CA ASN A 114 -11.16 -9.25 8.26
C ASN A 114 -9.66 -9.55 8.36
N LYS A 115 -8.94 -8.64 9.03
CA LYS A 115 -7.49 -8.70 9.17
C LYS A 115 -7.00 -8.10 10.49
N GLU A 116 -5.79 -8.44 10.85
CA GLU A 116 -4.95 -7.70 11.80
C GLU A 116 -3.71 -7.16 11.07
N SER A 117 -3.09 -6.12 11.61
CA SER A 117 -1.83 -5.62 11.07
C SER A 117 -0.90 -5.07 12.14
N TYR A 118 0.40 -5.13 11.86
CA TYR A 118 1.43 -4.45 12.63
C TYR A 118 2.20 -3.51 11.72
N GLN A 119 2.37 -2.26 12.15
CA GLN A 119 2.92 -1.20 11.32
C GLN A 119 4.19 -0.64 11.91
N VAL A 120 5.19 -0.47 11.06
CA VAL A 120 6.52 0.05 11.39
C VAL A 120 6.74 1.36 10.66
N THR A 121 6.64 2.47 11.40
CA THR A 121 7.03 3.82 10.96
C THR A 121 8.11 4.30 11.92
N ARG A 122 9.38 4.35 11.48
CA ARG A 122 10.56 4.46 12.36
C ARG A 122 10.44 5.48 13.49
N PRO A 123 10.12 6.78 13.24
CA PRO A 123 10.07 7.79 14.30
C PRO A 123 8.99 7.54 15.36
N LEU A 124 8.01 6.67 15.05
CA LEU A 124 6.84 6.41 15.90
C LEU A 124 6.93 5.11 16.70
N MET A 125 8.06 4.39 16.59
CA MET A 125 8.19 3.01 17.10
C MET A 125 8.70 2.91 18.54
N GLU A 126 8.94 4.02 19.24
CA GLU A 126 9.34 3.98 20.63
C GLU A 126 8.28 3.28 21.50
N GLY A 127 8.72 2.29 22.29
CA GLY A 127 7.84 1.48 23.15
C GLY A 127 6.86 0.55 22.43
N LYS A 128 7.02 0.35 21.10
CA LYS A 128 6.12 -0.50 20.31
C LYS A 128 6.77 -1.77 19.76
N TRP A 129 8.04 -1.98 20.00
CA TRP A 129 8.73 -3.20 19.61
C TRP A 129 8.50 -4.32 20.62
N PRO A 130 8.16 -5.55 20.19
CA PRO A 130 8.23 -6.73 21.04
C PRO A 130 9.62 -6.84 21.66
N THR A 131 9.66 -7.31 22.92
CA THR A 131 10.93 -7.53 23.61
C THR A 131 11.70 -8.69 22.98
N GLU A 132 13.01 -8.76 23.23
CA GLU A 132 13.84 -9.87 22.75
C GLU A 132 13.43 -11.23 23.34
N ASP A 133 12.83 -11.25 24.55
CA ASP A 133 12.29 -12.46 25.16
C ASP A 133 10.99 -12.93 24.51
N GLU A 134 10.18 -12.02 23.99
CA GLU A 134 8.91 -12.33 23.31
C GLU A 134 9.14 -12.72 21.86
N LEU A 135 10.01 -12.00 21.15
CA LEU A 135 10.26 -12.21 19.74
C LEU A 135 11.71 -11.80 19.38
N PRO A 136 12.65 -12.72 19.47
CA PRO A 136 14.07 -12.44 19.28
C PRO A 136 14.36 -11.85 17.88
N ARG A 137 15.16 -10.80 17.84
CA ARG A 137 15.61 -10.12 16.62
C ARG A 137 14.49 -9.58 15.70
N PHE A 138 13.28 -9.48 16.20
CA PHE A 138 12.15 -8.96 15.39
C PHE A 138 12.42 -7.56 14.85
N LYS A 139 12.85 -6.64 15.72
CA LYS A 139 13.17 -5.26 15.34
C LYS A 139 14.24 -5.21 14.24
N GLU A 140 15.34 -5.95 14.41
CA GLU A 140 16.44 -5.99 13.45
C GLU A 140 15.95 -6.47 12.07
N ARG A 141 15.22 -7.59 12.05
CA ARG A 141 14.69 -8.20 10.80
C ARG A 141 13.70 -7.26 10.11
N ALA A 142 12.79 -6.67 10.87
CA ALA A 142 11.80 -5.74 10.33
C ALA A 142 12.45 -4.48 9.74
N LEU A 143 13.44 -3.89 10.42
CA LEU A 143 14.16 -2.71 9.94
C LEU A 143 15.06 -3.02 8.74
N LYS A 144 15.67 -4.22 8.67
CA LYS A 144 16.41 -4.65 7.48
C LYS A 144 15.51 -4.68 6.26
N PHE A 145 14.34 -5.31 6.38
CA PHE A 145 13.40 -5.44 5.27
C PHE A 145 12.77 -4.09 4.89
N GLU A 146 12.46 -3.25 5.86
CA GLU A 146 11.99 -1.88 5.63
C GLU A 146 13.02 -1.08 4.83
N ARG A 147 14.31 -1.17 5.17
CA ARG A 147 15.39 -0.48 4.46
C ARG A 147 15.53 -0.94 3.01
N GLN A 148 15.48 -2.25 2.77
CA GLN A 148 15.54 -2.81 1.40
C GLN A 148 14.38 -2.33 0.53
N ASN A 149 13.18 -2.23 1.10
CA ASN A 149 12.02 -1.68 0.39
C ASN A 149 12.15 -0.18 0.12
N TRP A 150 12.71 0.59 1.07
CA TRP A 150 13.00 1.99 0.86
C TRP A 150 13.98 2.18 -0.29
N GLU A 151 15.07 1.41 -0.34
CA GLU A 151 16.06 1.47 -1.42
C GLU A 151 15.44 1.14 -2.78
N LEU A 152 14.63 0.11 -2.88
CA LEU A 152 13.87 -0.22 -4.09
C LEU A 152 12.90 0.91 -4.47
N GLY A 153 12.18 1.46 -3.49
CA GLY A 153 11.26 2.57 -3.69
C GLY A 153 11.96 3.80 -4.26
N MET A 154 13.13 4.16 -3.73
CA MET A 154 13.89 5.32 -4.22
C MET A 154 14.42 5.10 -5.64
N ARG A 155 14.83 3.87 -5.99
CA ARG A 155 15.20 3.53 -7.37
C ARG A 155 14.02 3.73 -8.33
N ILE A 156 12.84 3.24 -8.00
CA ILE A 156 11.64 3.40 -8.82
C ILE A 156 11.23 4.87 -8.90
N LEU A 157 11.18 5.57 -7.76
CA LEU A 157 10.80 6.98 -7.70
C LEU A 157 11.80 7.90 -8.45
N SER A 158 13.08 7.52 -8.53
CA SER A 158 14.05 8.28 -9.35
C SER A 158 13.69 8.26 -10.84
N CYS A 159 13.09 7.18 -11.34
CA CYS A 159 12.59 7.10 -12.70
C CYS A 159 11.41 8.07 -12.93
N PHE A 160 10.50 8.16 -11.97
CA PHE A 160 9.40 9.14 -12.04
C PHE A 160 9.91 10.57 -11.92
N ALA A 161 10.91 10.85 -11.08
CA ALA A 161 11.55 12.15 -11.01
C ALA A 161 12.07 12.61 -12.38
N LEU A 162 12.82 11.74 -13.07
CA LEU A 162 13.33 12.01 -14.43
C LEU A 162 12.19 12.31 -15.41
N LYS A 163 11.11 11.52 -15.40
CA LYS A 163 9.97 11.71 -16.31
C LYS A 163 9.18 12.98 -16.03
N MET A 164 9.19 13.45 -14.78
CA MET A 164 8.56 14.70 -14.34
C MET A 164 9.46 15.92 -14.50
N GLY A 165 10.73 15.73 -14.91
CA GLY A 165 11.71 16.80 -15.07
C GLY A 165 12.32 17.31 -13.77
N PHE A 166 12.24 16.51 -12.70
CA PHE A 166 12.90 16.78 -11.43
C PHE A 166 14.35 16.21 -11.40
N PRO A 167 15.22 16.68 -10.48
CA PRO A 167 16.47 16.02 -10.19
C PRO A 167 16.25 14.54 -9.85
N GLU A 168 17.19 13.68 -10.20
CA GLU A 168 17.06 12.24 -10.00
C GLU A 168 16.87 11.83 -8.55
N ASP A 169 17.50 12.53 -7.62
CA ASP A 169 17.46 12.32 -6.17
C ASP A 169 16.32 13.08 -5.46
N PHE A 170 15.45 13.74 -6.22
CA PHE A 170 14.36 14.58 -5.70
C PHE A 170 13.48 13.82 -4.67
N PHE A 171 13.03 12.63 -5.03
CA PHE A 171 12.22 11.84 -4.13
C PHE A 171 13.03 11.19 -2.99
N THR A 172 14.32 10.94 -3.18
CA THR A 172 15.20 10.46 -2.10
C THR A 172 15.28 11.49 -0.98
N HIS A 173 15.42 12.79 -1.32
CA HIS A 173 15.38 13.87 -0.32
C HIS A 173 13.99 14.01 0.33
N ALA A 174 12.92 13.85 -0.45
CA ALA A 174 11.56 13.92 0.07
C ALA A 174 11.18 12.70 0.94
N HIS A 175 11.96 11.62 0.94
CA HIS A 175 11.74 10.40 1.72
C HIS A 175 12.96 10.07 2.60
N ASP A 176 13.68 11.07 3.08
CA ASP A 176 14.87 10.89 3.92
C ASP A 176 14.53 10.04 5.16
N PRO A 177 15.09 8.82 5.30
CA PRO A 177 14.77 7.92 6.40
C PRO A 177 15.42 8.32 7.73
N GLU A 178 16.36 9.26 7.72
CA GLU A 178 17.01 9.77 8.93
C GLU A 178 16.28 11.00 9.50
N SER A 179 15.27 11.51 8.78
CA SER A 179 14.46 12.64 9.23
C SER A 179 13.47 12.22 10.34
N ASP A 180 13.25 13.08 11.32
CA ASP A 180 12.17 12.93 12.31
C ASP A 180 10.77 13.13 11.68
N GLN A 181 10.72 13.67 10.46
CA GLN A 181 9.52 13.83 9.64
C GLN A 181 9.21 12.60 8.77
N TYR A 182 10.04 11.56 8.83
CA TYR A 182 9.83 10.32 8.06
C TYR A 182 8.51 9.65 8.38
N GLN A 183 7.78 9.26 7.35
CA GLN A 183 6.47 8.61 7.52
C GLN A 183 6.23 7.42 6.59
N SER A 184 7.25 6.97 5.82
CA SER A 184 7.13 5.69 5.11
C SER A 184 6.91 4.55 6.09
N THR A 185 6.08 3.60 5.70
CA THR A 185 5.57 2.58 6.62
C THR A 185 5.67 1.18 6.01
N LEU A 186 6.36 0.28 6.69
CA LEU A 186 6.24 -1.16 6.45
C LEU A 186 5.04 -1.68 7.24
N ARG A 187 4.10 -2.35 6.57
CA ARG A 187 2.95 -2.96 7.22
C ARG A 187 2.99 -4.48 7.05
N LEU A 188 2.95 -5.20 8.15
CA LEU A 188 2.72 -6.63 8.16
C LEU A 188 1.21 -6.83 8.26
N ILE A 189 0.60 -7.58 7.33
CA ILE A 189 -0.85 -7.82 7.32
C ILE A 189 -1.12 -9.31 7.36
N HIS A 190 -1.99 -9.71 8.30
CA HIS A 190 -2.50 -11.06 8.44
C HIS A 190 -4.02 -11.06 8.21
N TYR A 191 -4.45 -11.74 7.16
CA TYR A 191 -5.86 -12.00 6.88
C TYR A 191 -6.25 -13.33 7.51
N MET A 192 -7.36 -13.34 8.24
CA MET A 192 -7.85 -14.52 8.95
C MET A 192 -8.16 -15.68 7.98
N SER A 193 -7.99 -16.93 8.46
CA SER A 193 -8.42 -18.11 7.72
C SER A 193 -9.90 -18.05 7.41
N MET A 194 -10.26 -18.55 6.24
CA MET A 194 -11.63 -18.71 5.76
C MET A 194 -12.01 -20.20 5.59
N GLU A 195 -11.20 -21.13 6.13
CA GLU A 195 -11.45 -22.57 6.01
C GLU A 195 -12.76 -23.00 6.70
N ASP A 196 -13.04 -22.41 7.87
CA ASP A 196 -14.26 -22.64 8.65
C ASP A 196 -15.32 -21.53 8.46
N ALA A 197 -15.14 -20.67 7.43
CA ALA A 197 -16.03 -19.55 7.19
C ALA A 197 -17.41 -20.02 6.70
N LYS A 198 -18.46 -19.38 7.21
CA LYS A 198 -19.83 -19.60 6.79
C LYS A 198 -20.13 -18.84 5.49
N PRO A 199 -21.17 -19.24 4.73
CA PRO A 199 -21.54 -18.56 3.50
C PRO A 199 -21.75 -17.04 3.63
N GLU A 200 -22.21 -16.56 4.77
CA GLU A 200 -22.37 -15.14 5.06
C GLU A 200 -21.05 -14.38 5.16
N ASP A 201 -19.95 -15.02 5.59
CA ASP A 201 -18.63 -14.42 5.74
C ASP A 201 -18.02 -14.09 4.38
N PHE A 202 -18.37 -14.84 3.32
CA PHE A 202 -17.92 -14.59 1.95
C PHE A 202 -18.57 -13.36 1.29
N LYS A 203 -19.53 -12.72 1.94
CA LYS A 203 -20.11 -11.44 1.51
C LYS A 203 -19.24 -10.25 1.91
N ALA A 204 -18.28 -10.44 2.82
CA ALA A 204 -17.32 -9.42 3.23
C ALA A 204 -16.14 -9.39 2.25
N TRP A 205 -15.15 -8.55 2.56
CA TRP A 205 -13.89 -8.41 1.83
C TRP A 205 -12.72 -8.72 2.77
N ARG A 206 -11.67 -9.33 2.24
CA ARG A 206 -10.38 -9.35 2.96
C ARG A 206 -9.87 -7.92 3.15
N ALA A 207 -9.94 -7.10 2.07
CA ALA A 207 -9.81 -5.65 2.15
C ALA A 207 -10.73 -5.00 1.12
N GLY A 208 -11.60 -4.10 1.54
CA GLY A 208 -12.53 -3.38 0.67
C GLY A 208 -11.83 -2.43 -0.29
N ALA A 209 -12.53 -2.03 -1.36
CA ALA A 209 -11.98 -1.14 -2.39
C ALA A 209 -11.49 0.20 -1.79
N HIS A 210 -10.28 0.61 -2.18
CA HIS A 210 -9.62 1.85 -1.76
C HIS A 210 -8.49 2.22 -2.73
N SER A 211 -7.99 3.44 -2.62
CA SER A 211 -6.68 3.88 -3.12
C SER A 211 -5.69 4.03 -1.97
N ASP A 212 -4.39 3.97 -2.28
CA ASP A 212 -3.34 4.27 -1.31
C ASP A 212 -3.05 5.77 -1.28
N PHE A 213 -2.63 6.29 -0.13
CA PHE A 213 -2.40 7.74 0.06
C PHE A 213 -0.94 8.15 -0.14
N ASP A 214 -0.03 7.19 -0.32
CA ASP A 214 1.40 7.38 -0.49
C ASP A 214 1.82 7.83 -1.90
N CYS A 215 3.13 7.86 -2.17
CA CYS A 215 3.66 8.03 -3.51
C CYS A 215 3.68 6.72 -4.29
N LEU A 216 4.17 5.65 -3.65
CA LEU A 216 4.37 4.35 -4.27
C LEU A 216 4.18 3.26 -3.22
N THR A 217 3.32 2.32 -3.49
CA THR A 217 3.20 1.07 -2.70
C THR A 217 4.05 -0.03 -3.34
N ILE A 218 4.83 -0.73 -2.52
CA ILE A 218 5.60 -1.93 -2.86
C ILE A 218 5.01 -3.10 -2.09
N LEU A 219 4.33 -4.01 -2.77
CA LEU A 219 3.55 -5.08 -2.14
C LEU A 219 4.17 -6.44 -2.38
N HIS A 220 4.61 -7.08 -1.29
CA HIS A 220 5.03 -8.47 -1.30
C HIS A 220 3.85 -9.40 -0.96
N GLN A 221 3.69 -10.45 -1.76
CA GLN A 221 2.63 -11.46 -1.63
C GLN A 221 3.23 -12.84 -1.84
N LYS A 222 2.66 -13.86 -1.18
CA LYS A 222 3.06 -15.26 -1.42
C LYS A 222 2.33 -15.83 -2.63
N GLU A 223 3.06 -16.57 -3.47
CA GLU A 223 2.48 -17.32 -4.58
C GLU A 223 1.39 -18.28 -4.08
N GLY A 224 0.28 -18.38 -4.80
CA GLY A 224 -0.88 -19.16 -4.39
C GLY A 224 -1.86 -18.41 -3.46
N GLU A 225 -1.44 -17.32 -2.82
CA GLU A 225 -2.29 -16.53 -1.90
C GLU A 225 -2.91 -15.31 -2.62
N GLY A 226 -3.68 -15.52 -3.66
CA GLY A 226 -4.27 -14.49 -4.50
C GLY A 226 -5.36 -13.64 -3.86
N GLY A 227 -6.14 -12.97 -4.70
CA GLY A 227 -7.31 -12.18 -4.34
C GLY A 227 -7.16 -10.66 -4.53
N LEU A 228 -5.96 -10.15 -4.82
CA LEU A 228 -5.77 -8.75 -5.19
C LEU A 228 -6.45 -8.47 -6.54
N GLN A 229 -7.28 -7.45 -6.58
CA GLN A 229 -7.95 -6.96 -7.79
C GLN A 229 -7.77 -5.45 -7.92
N VAL A 230 -7.63 -4.98 -9.16
CA VAL A 230 -7.50 -3.56 -9.50
C VAL A 230 -8.61 -3.12 -10.43
N CYS A 231 -9.04 -1.86 -10.29
CA CYS A 231 -10.01 -1.22 -11.17
C CYS A 231 -9.44 0.13 -11.61
N PRO A 232 -8.90 0.25 -12.84
CA PRO A 232 -8.33 1.49 -13.34
C PRO A 232 -9.31 2.65 -13.28
N GLY A 233 -8.80 3.87 -12.95
CA GLY A 233 -9.65 5.03 -12.71
C GLY A 233 -10.57 5.40 -13.89
N LYS A 234 -10.10 5.21 -15.13
CA LYS A 234 -10.89 5.41 -16.36
C LYS A 234 -12.06 4.42 -16.48
N ASP A 235 -11.95 3.25 -15.83
CA ASP A 235 -12.96 2.19 -15.87
C ASP A 235 -13.75 2.10 -14.55
N ALA A 236 -13.52 3.00 -13.60
CA ALA A 236 -14.20 3.00 -12.31
C ALA A 236 -15.73 2.99 -12.44
N GLY A 237 -16.28 3.72 -13.40
CA GLY A 237 -17.72 3.74 -13.64
C GLY A 237 -18.30 2.42 -14.12
N SER A 238 -17.50 1.49 -14.67
CA SER A 238 -17.94 0.16 -15.11
C SER A 238 -17.89 -0.88 -14.00
N ASN A 239 -17.22 -0.59 -12.86
CA ASN A 239 -16.98 -1.53 -11.75
C ASN A 239 -16.35 -2.85 -12.24
N ALA A 240 -15.38 -2.74 -13.17
CA ALA A 240 -14.72 -3.87 -13.84
C ALA A 240 -13.33 -4.09 -13.24
N TRP A 241 -13.11 -5.24 -12.63
CA TRP A 241 -11.94 -5.58 -11.84
C TRP A 241 -11.03 -6.57 -12.58
N THR A 242 -9.72 -6.41 -12.38
CA THR A 242 -8.71 -7.31 -12.95
C THR A 242 -7.94 -7.96 -11.82
N ASP A 243 -7.80 -9.28 -11.86
CA ASP A 243 -6.97 -10.02 -10.88
C ASP A 243 -5.48 -9.72 -11.11
N VAL A 244 -4.75 -9.53 -10.01
CA VAL A 244 -3.29 -9.37 -10.01
C VAL A 244 -2.70 -10.55 -9.23
N PRO A 245 -2.41 -11.68 -9.89
CA PRO A 245 -1.90 -12.86 -9.21
C PRO A 245 -0.47 -12.62 -8.69
N PRO A 246 -0.16 -13.05 -7.46
CA PRO A 246 1.20 -13.05 -6.97
C PRO A 246 2.03 -14.08 -7.74
N ARG A 247 3.29 -13.75 -7.99
CA ARG A 247 4.28 -14.61 -8.64
C ARG A 247 5.57 -14.57 -7.83
N ARG A 248 6.22 -15.70 -7.65
CA ARG A 248 7.54 -15.73 -7.02
C ARG A 248 8.55 -14.95 -7.86
N GLY A 249 9.40 -14.14 -7.23
CA GLY A 249 10.36 -13.27 -7.90
C GLY A 249 9.78 -11.97 -8.44
N TYR A 250 8.48 -11.71 -8.20
CA TYR A 250 7.81 -10.48 -8.62
C TYR A 250 7.24 -9.72 -7.41
N ILE A 251 7.40 -8.42 -7.45
CA ILE A 251 6.80 -7.50 -6.48
C ILE A 251 5.74 -6.67 -7.20
N THR A 252 4.53 -6.58 -6.63
CA THR A 252 3.46 -5.74 -7.19
C THR A 252 3.62 -4.32 -6.67
N CYS A 253 3.57 -3.35 -7.57
CA CYS A 253 3.67 -1.92 -7.24
C CYS A 253 2.47 -1.15 -7.77
N ASN A 254 2.10 -0.08 -7.07
CA ASN A 254 1.08 0.87 -7.53
C ASN A 254 1.38 2.31 -7.12
N ILE A 255 0.88 3.22 -7.94
CA ILE A 255 0.89 4.66 -7.67
C ILE A 255 -0.19 4.98 -6.63
N GLY A 256 0.18 5.77 -5.63
CA GLY A 256 -0.76 6.32 -4.66
C GLY A 256 -1.22 7.74 -4.98
N ASP A 257 -2.18 8.23 -4.21
CA ASP A 257 -2.83 9.54 -4.42
C ASP A 257 -1.84 10.71 -4.31
N MET A 258 -0.81 10.57 -3.45
CA MET A 258 0.21 11.58 -3.25
C MET A 258 1.03 11.82 -4.53
N LEU A 259 1.51 10.75 -5.18
CA LEU A 259 2.27 10.87 -6.42
C LEU A 259 1.38 11.25 -7.60
N MET A 260 0.12 10.77 -7.64
CA MET A 260 -0.85 11.25 -8.63
C MET A 260 -0.99 12.77 -8.54
N ARG A 261 -1.22 13.33 -7.34
CA ARG A 261 -1.29 14.78 -7.14
C ARG A 261 0.02 15.48 -7.49
N TRP A 262 1.17 14.92 -7.06
CA TRP A 262 2.49 15.50 -7.31
C TRP A 262 2.87 15.52 -8.79
N SER A 263 2.32 14.61 -9.58
CA SER A 263 2.47 14.57 -11.04
C SER A 263 1.43 15.41 -11.79
N ASP A 264 0.65 16.25 -11.11
CA ASP A 264 -0.48 16.97 -11.72
C ASP A 264 -1.47 16.05 -12.45
N ASP A 265 -1.77 14.88 -11.86
CA ASP A 265 -2.65 13.81 -12.36
C ASP A 265 -2.18 13.16 -13.67
N GLN A 266 -0.90 13.27 -14.01
CA GLN A 266 -0.36 12.51 -15.12
C GLN A 266 -0.28 11.02 -14.79
N LEU A 267 0.07 10.68 -13.54
CA LEU A 267 0.06 9.31 -13.03
C LEU A 267 -1.30 8.97 -12.41
N GLN A 268 -1.66 7.69 -12.41
CA GLN A 268 -2.97 7.23 -11.97
C GLN A 268 -2.89 6.49 -10.64
N SER A 269 -3.50 7.04 -9.60
CA SER A 269 -3.83 6.27 -8.40
C SER A 269 -5.07 5.42 -8.68
N THR A 270 -4.94 4.11 -8.46
CA THR A 270 -5.92 3.14 -8.92
C THR A 270 -6.56 2.42 -7.76
N LEU A 271 -7.90 2.29 -7.83
CA LEU A 271 -8.66 1.54 -6.85
C LEU A 271 -8.27 0.07 -6.88
N HIS A 272 -8.04 -0.49 -5.70
CA HIS A 272 -7.75 -1.90 -5.54
C HIS A 272 -8.46 -2.47 -4.30
N ARG A 273 -8.60 -3.79 -4.28
CA ARG A 273 -9.27 -4.53 -3.21
C ARG A 273 -8.68 -5.93 -3.07
N VAL A 274 -8.94 -6.58 -1.95
CA VAL A 274 -8.62 -7.99 -1.78
C VAL A 274 -9.94 -8.74 -1.57
N ARG A 275 -10.32 -9.54 -2.57
CA ARG A 275 -11.55 -10.33 -2.52
C ARG A 275 -11.42 -11.56 -1.62
N MET A 276 -12.53 -12.11 -1.22
CA MET A 276 -12.58 -13.42 -0.63
C MET A 276 -12.19 -14.52 -1.64
N PRO A 277 -11.63 -15.66 -1.20
CA PRO A 277 -11.27 -16.75 -2.09
C PRO A 277 -12.54 -17.36 -2.73
N HIS A 278 -12.42 -17.75 -3.99
CA HIS A 278 -13.43 -18.55 -4.68
C HIS A 278 -13.36 -20.03 -4.26
N GLU A 279 -14.32 -20.81 -4.73
CA GLU A 279 -14.28 -22.27 -4.58
C GLU A 279 -13.04 -22.83 -5.29
N GLY A 280 -12.29 -23.70 -4.60
CA GLY A 280 -11.05 -24.28 -5.12
C GLY A 280 -9.80 -23.42 -4.90
N GLU A 281 -9.91 -22.16 -4.46
CA GLU A 281 -8.77 -21.33 -4.10
C GLU A 281 -8.34 -21.52 -2.64
N TYR A 282 -7.12 -21.05 -2.33
CA TYR A 282 -6.57 -21.07 -0.98
C TYR A 282 -7.42 -20.27 0.01
N LYS A 283 -7.92 -20.94 1.04
CA LYS A 283 -8.78 -20.38 2.09
C LYS A 283 -8.08 -20.18 3.43
N GLY A 284 -6.85 -20.67 3.56
CA GLY A 284 -6.07 -20.53 4.78
C GLY A 284 -5.73 -19.08 5.13
N ARG A 285 -4.94 -18.93 6.17
CA ARG A 285 -4.39 -17.65 6.65
C ARG A 285 -3.46 -17.08 5.58
N ARG A 286 -3.63 -15.79 5.24
CA ARG A 286 -2.87 -15.11 4.20
C ARG A 286 -2.05 -13.97 4.80
N LEU A 287 -0.80 -13.84 4.36
CA LEU A 287 0.04 -12.69 4.69
C LEU A 287 0.25 -11.79 3.47
N SER A 288 0.41 -10.51 3.70
CA SER A 288 0.96 -9.56 2.73
C SER A 288 1.76 -8.48 3.44
N LEU A 289 2.82 -8.01 2.78
CA LEU A 289 3.77 -7.06 3.34
C LEU A 289 3.89 -5.84 2.42
N PRO A 290 2.95 -4.89 2.49
CA PRO A 290 3.10 -3.62 1.77
C PRO A 290 4.09 -2.70 2.47
N PHE A 291 4.93 -2.03 1.66
CA PHE A 291 5.71 -0.88 2.06
C PHE A 291 5.18 0.35 1.35
N PHE A 292 4.76 1.34 2.12
CA PHE A 292 4.22 2.59 1.63
C PHE A 292 5.33 3.65 1.61
N CYS A 293 5.79 4.04 0.41
CA CYS A 293 6.72 5.15 0.23
C CYS A 293 5.95 6.46 0.42
N GLN A 294 5.90 6.96 1.64
CA GLN A 294 5.27 8.24 1.96
C GLN A 294 6.34 9.31 2.11
N ALA A 295 6.21 10.41 1.38
CA ALA A 295 7.12 11.53 1.52
C ALA A 295 7.10 12.08 2.95
N ASN A 296 8.24 12.57 3.44
CA ASN A 296 8.37 13.16 4.76
C ASN A 296 7.32 14.25 4.98
N ARG A 297 6.86 14.41 6.21
CA ARG A 297 5.72 15.30 6.53
C ARG A 297 5.89 16.73 6.05
N ASP A 298 7.11 17.25 6.08
CA ASP A 298 7.49 18.61 5.68
C ASP A 298 7.79 18.74 4.17
N ALA A 299 7.86 17.64 3.42
CA ALA A 299 8.08 17.69 1.97
C ALA A 299 6.91 18.42 1.29
N VAL A 300 7.25 19.45 0.50
CA VAL A 300 6.28 20.28 -0.22
C VAL A 300 5.98 19.65 -1.57
N MET A 301 4.76 19.25 -1.77
CA MET A 301 4.28 18.70 -3.03
C MET A 301 3.81 19.83 -3.95
N GLN A 302 4.50 20.00 -5.06
CA GLN A 302 4.14 20.88 -6.16
C GLN A 302 4.51 20.20 -7.48
N GLY A 303 3.52 19.97 -8.32
CA GLY A 303 3.73 19.33 -9.61
C GLY A 303 4.41 20.23 -10.61
N PRO A 304 5.02 19.67 -11.68
CA PRO A 304 5.78 20.44 -12.69
C PRO A 304 4.89 21.36 -13.53
N LEU A 305 3.58 21.08 -13.63
CA LEU A 305 2.63 21.87 -14.41
C LEU A 305 1.89 22.92 -13.55
N GLY A 306 2.04 22.86 -12.22
CA GLY A 306 1.39 23.80 -11.31
C GLY A 306 -0.13 23.68 -11.27
N LYS A 307 -0.69 22.49 -11.50
CA LYS A 307 -2.13 22.25 -11.47
C LYS A 307 -2.75 22.52 -10.10
N TYR A 308 -2.01 22.19 -9.04
CA TYR A 308 -2.45 22.29 -7.67
C TYR A 308 -1.60 23.29 -6.88
N GLU A 309 -2.22 23.98 -5.93
CA GLU A 309 -1.48 24.77 -4.94
C GLU A 309 -0.53 23.87 -4.13
N PRO A 310 0.66 24.36 -3.77
CA PRO A 310 1.60 23.61 -2.93
C PRO A 310 0.98 23.21 -1.60
N ILE A 311 1.25 21.99 -1.16
CA ILE A 311 0.81 21.45 0.13
C ILE A 311 1.90 20.54 0.69
N THR A 312 2.07 20.51 2.02
CA THR A 312 2.97 19.52 2.62
C THR A 312 2.40 18.12 2.55
N ALA A 313 3.26 17.10 2.45
CA ALA A 313 2.82 15.71 2.45
C ALA A 313 2.07 15.34 3.74
N GLY A 314 2.47 15.91 4.89
CA GLY A 314 1.77 15.73 6.16
C GLY A 314 0.36 16.29 6.18
N ASP A 315 0.17 17.50 5.66
CA ASP A 315 -1.16 18.13 5.57
C ASP A 315 -2.05 17.37 4.58
N TYR A 316 -1.50 16.95 3.44
CA TYR A 316 -2.21 16.15 2.45
C TYR A 316 -2.70 14.82 3.04
N LEU A 317 -1.81 14.08 3.72
CA LEU A 317 -2.17 12.81 4.36
C LEU A 317 -3.25 13.02 5.43
N THR A 318 -3.14 14.07 6.23
CA THR A 318 -4.14 14.44 7.24
C THR A 318 -5.50 14.73 6.59
N MET A 319 -5.50 15.46 5.48
CA MET A 319 -6.70 15.76 4.70
C MET A 319 -7.38 14.48 4.18
N ARG A 320 -6.59 13.54 3.59
CA ARG A 320 -7.10 12.27 3.08
C ARG A 320 -7.69 11.39 4.18
N ILE A 321 -7.00 11.26 5.31
CA ILE A 321 -7.48 10.50 6.47
C ILE A 321 -8.79 11.07 7.00
N ASN A 322 -8.88 12.39 7.18
CA ASN A 322 -10.10 13.06 7.67
C ASN A 322 -11.28 12.87 6.72
N ALA A 323 -11.04 12.96 5.41
CA ALA A 323 -12.04 12.75 4.39
C ALA A 323 -12.60 11.32 4.41
N ASN A 324 -11.75 10.31 4.56
CA ASN A 324 -12.17 8.90 4.72
C ASN A 324 -13.03 8.69 5.97
N PHE A 325 -12.67 9.30 7.10
CA PHE A 325 -13.49 9.22 8.33
C PHE A 325 -14.85 9.89 8.15
N ALA A 326 -14.91 11.01 7.43
CA ALA A 326 -16.19 11.70 7.15
C ALA A 326 -17.08 10.84 6.26
N ALA A 327 -16.54 10.25 5.18
CA ALA A 327 -17.26 9.36 4.27
C ALA A 327 -17.76 8.08 4.98
N SER A 328 -16.94 7.45 5.84
CA SER A 328 -17.31 6.27 6.62
C SER A 328 -18.45 6.56 7.64
N LYS A 329 -18.51 7.77 8.19
CA LYS A 329 -19.63 8.20 9.06
C LYS A 329 -20.91 8.46 8.28
N ALA A 330 -20.81 8.97 7.06
CA ALA A 330 -21.97 9.23 6.20
C ALA A 330 -22.60 7.92 5.70
N ALA A 331 -21.80 6.90 5.40
CA ALA A 331 -22.26 5.58 4.97
C ALA A 331 -22.99 4.77 6.07
N LYS A 332 -22.84 5.15 7.36
CA LYS A 332 -23.52 4.51 8.51
C LYS A 332 -24.87 5.15 8.88
N LYS A 333 -25.27 6.23 8.20
CA LYS A 333 -26.58 6.90 8.36
C LYS A 333 -27.52 6.51 7.23
#